data_b35b1083b80cbd6682407ce258838a3c
#
_entry.id   b35b1083b80cbd6682407ce258838a3c
#
_cell.length_a   1.000
_cell.length_b   1.000
_cell.length_c   1.000
_cell.angle_alpha   90.00
_cell.angle_beta   90.00
_cell.angle_gamma   90.00
#
_symmetry.space_group_name_H-M   'P 1'
#
loop_
_entity.id
_entity.type
_entity.pdbx_description
1 polymer ?
#
loop_
_entity_poly.entity_id
_entity_poly.type
_entity_poly.pdbx_seq_one_letter_code
_entity_poly.pdbx_strand_id
1 'polypeptide(L)'
;MTTQMHTAGYLPTDWDDQAQLGEQLHRFLTLLFPLNRSLTGEGVRQTLSLIRQHCLPDLIIHEVESGTTCFDWTVPDEWNVKQAYIVGPDGHKVVDFKDSNLHLVGYSEPVRCTLSLAELQPYLHSLPELPDAIPYITSYYQRRWGFCLPHNVREALQEGNYEVVIDTSLQPGSLTYAEWVLPGESEEEILLSSYVCHPSMANNELSGPGIGVFLMAWLASLPKRRYSYRLMLVPETIGAIVYLS
;
A
#
# COMPACT_ATOMS: atom_id res chain seq x y z
N MET A 1 -0.01 -14.29 31.20
CA MET A 1 1.35 -14.55 30.69
C MET A 1 1.54 -13.73 29.44
N THR A 2 2.15 -12.55 29.57
CA THR A 2 2.40 -11.61 28.49
C THR A 2 3.62 -12.15 27.72
N THR A 3 3.40 -12.68 26.54
CA THR A 3 4.46 -13.08 25.64
C THR A 3 5.20 -11.81 25.22
N GLN A 4 6.37 -11.58 25.79
CA GLN A 4 7.32 -10.62 25.25
C GLN A 4 7.68 -11.08 23.84
N MET A 5 7.11 -10.45 22.83
CA MET A 5 7.66 -10.50 21.48
C MET A 5 9.06 -9.90 21.56
N HIS A 6 10.07 -10.76 21.49
CA HIS A 6 11.41 -10.33 21.19
C HIS A 6 11.36 -9.54 19.89
N THR A 7 11.59 -8.25 19.95
CA THR A 7 11.85 -7.39 18.79
C THR A 7 13.21 -7.79 18.24
N ALA A 8 13.28 -8.93 17.55
CA ALA A 8 14.40 -9.20 16.65
C ALA A 8 14.33 -8.10 15.59
N GLY A 9 15.32 -7.22 15.56
CA GLY A 9 15.41 -6.14 14.60
C GLY A 9 15.32 -6.69 13.17
N TYR A 10 14.69 -5.95 12.29
CA TYR A 10 14.63 -6.32 10.86
C TYR A 10 15.91 -5.95 10.11
N LEU A 11 16.75 -5.09 10.68
CA LEU A 11 18.02 -4.73 10.06
C LEU A 11 19.09 -5.80 10.35
N PRO A 12 20.00 -6.06 9.40
CA PRO A 12 21.09 -7.00 9.60
C PRO A 12 22.06 -6.49 10.68
N THR A 13 22.68 -7.40 11.40
CA THR A 13 23.76 -7.11 12.33
C THR A 13 25.11 -7.01 11.63
N ASP A 14 25.23 -7.64 10.46
CA ASP A 14 26.37 -7.60 9.57
C ASP A 14 25.89 -7.26 8.15
N TRP A 15 26.32 -6.10 7.64
CA TRP A 15 25.93 -5.61 6.32
C TRP A 15 26.69 -6.31 5.17
N ASP A 16 27.75 -7.04 5.47
CA ASP A 16 28.52 -7.82 4.50
C ASP A 16 27.97 -9.23 4.32
N ASP A 17 27.14 -9.71 5.26
CA ASP A 17 26.42 -10.98 5.14
C ASP A 17 25.20 -10.85 4.24
N GLN A 18 25.39 -11.12 2.95
CA GLN A 18 24.34 -11.01 1.93
C GLN A 18 23.15 -11.96 2.18
N ALA A 19 23.37 -13.12 2.77
CA ALA A 19 22.29 -14.05 3.08
C ALA A 19 21.41 -13.51 4.21
N GLN A 20 22.01 -13.00 5.29
CA GLN A 20 21.30 -12.35 6.38
C GLN A 20 20.55 -11.11 5.88
N LEU A 21 21.19 -10.28 5.06
CA LEU A 21 20.59 -9.08 4.47
C LEU A 21 19.31 -9.43 3.68
N GLY A 22 19.38 -10.42 2.80
CA GLY A 22 18.25 -10.87 2.00
C GLY A 22 17.11 -11.43 2.85
N GLU A 23 17.42 -12.24 3.86
CA GLU A 23 16.42 -12.79 4.78
C GLU A 23 15.72 -11.69 5.60
N GLN A 24 16.46 -10.75 6.16
CA GLN A 24 15.90 -9.66 6.95
C GLN A 24 15.03 -8.74 6.11
N LEU A 25 15.47 -8.39 4.90
CA LEU A 25 14.67 -7.62 3.96
C LEU A 25 13.37 -8.36 3.62
N HIS A 26 13.44 -9.63 3.25
CA HIS A 26 12.26 -10.43 2.93
C HIS A 26 11.27 -10.50 4.11
N ARG A 27 11.76 -10.74 5.33
CA ARG A 27 10.92 -10.74 6.55
C ARG A 27 10.24 -9.39 6.77
N PHE A 28 10.97 -8.29 6.56
CA PHE A 28 10.39 -6.96 6.70
C PHE A 28 9.32 -6.69 5.65
N LEU A 29 9.57 -7.03 4.38
CA LEU A 29 8.58 -6.90 3.32
C LEU A 29 7.34 -7.79 3.55
N THR A 30 7.52 -8.99 4.11
CA THR A 30 6.41 -9.87 4.49
C THR A 30 5.52 -9.25 5.56
N LEU A 31 6.08 -8.50 6.53
CA LEU A 31 5.31 -7.74 7.51
C LEU A 31 4.45 -6.65 6.86
N LEU A 32 5.00 -5.96 5.85
CA LEU A 32 4.33 -4.85 5.19
C LEU A 32 3.33 -5.31 4.12
N PHE A 33 3.50 -6.51 3.57
CA PHE A 33 2.75 -6.99 2.41
C PHE A 33 1.22 -6.94 2.58
N PRO A 34 0.62 -7.39 3.71
CA PRO A 34 -0.84 -7.44 3.85
C PRO A 34 -1.50 -6.07 4.08
N LEU A 35 -0.73 -4.99 4.26
CA LEU A 35 -1.29 -3.67 4.52
C LEU A 35 -1.99 -3.13 3.28
N ASN A 36 -3.22 -2.64 3.47
CA ASN A 36 -4.00 -2.04 2.38
C ASN A 36 -3.56 -0.59 2.14
N ARG A 37 -2.42 -0.41 1.49
CA ARG A 37 -1.95 0.90 1.05
C ARG A 37 -2.79 1.41 -0.10
N SER A 38 -3.00 2.71 -0.13
CA SER A 38 -3.62 3.43 -1.21
C SER A 38 -2.99 4.83 -1.30
N LEU A 39 -3.55 5.71 -2.11
CA LEU A 39 -3.10 7.10 -2.23
C LEU A 39 -3.14 7.85 -0.89
N THR A 40 -4.13 7.52 -0.07
CA THR A 40 -4.33 8.00 1.30
C THR A 40 -4.71 6.83 2.21
N GLY A 41 -4.90 7.09 3.49
CA GLY A 41 -5.52 6.16 4.42
C GLY A 41 -4.55 5.44 5.36
N GLU A 42 -5.14 4.65 6.24
CA GLU A 42 -4.45 4.03 7.37
C GLU A 42 -3.35 3.05 6.95
N GLY A 43 -3.48 2.36 5.81
CA GLY A 43 -2.47 1.42 5.34
C GLY A 43 -1.11 2.07 5.05
N VAL A 44 -1.08 3.30 4.52
CA VAL A 44 0.14 4.09 4.33
C VAL A 44 0.71 4.51 5.69
N ARG A 45 -0.11 5.06 6.58
CA ARG A 45 0.32 5.45 7.93
C ARG A 45 0.93 4.29 8.71
N GLN A 46 0.29 3.13 8.69
CA GLN A 46 0.82 1.92 9.33
C GLN A 46 2.15 1.48 8.71
N THR A 47 2.27 1.50 7.39
CA THR A 47 3.52 1.18 6.69
C THR A 47 4.66 2.09 7.14
N LEU A 48 4.45 3.41 7.09
CA LEU A 48 5.46 4.39 7.50
C LEU A 48 5.80 4.31 9.00
N SER A 49 4.80 4.03 9.84
CA SER A 49 5.00 3.83 11.28
C SER A 49 5.84 2.59 11.57
N LEU A 50 5.62 1.48 10.86
CA LEU A 50 6.43 0.27 10.99
C LEU A 50 7.86 0.48 10.50
N ILE A 51 8.06 1.21 9.39
CA ILE A 51 9.40 1.60 8.92
C ILE A 51 10.11 2.40 10.00
N ARG A 52 9.47 3.42 10.58
CA ARG A 52 10.02 4.23 11.65
C ARG A 52 10.35 3.40 12.90
N GLN A 53 9.44 2.54 13.31
CA GLN A 53 9.58 1.72 14.51
C GLN A 53 10.73 0.71 14.41
N HIS A 54 10.91 0.10 13.25
CA HIS A 54 11.78 -1.08 13.11
C HIS A 54 13.10 -0.83 12.39
N CYS A 55 13.16 0.22 11.55
CA CYS A 55 14.32 0.43 10.68
C CYS A 55 14.89 1.84 10.76
N LEU A 56 14.07 2.87 10.72
CA LEU A 56 14.49 4.26 10.59
C LEU A 56 13.82 5.13 11.67
N PRO A 57 14.31 5.14 12.92
CA PRO A 57 13.66 5.82 14.05
C PRO A 57 13.51 7.34 13.85
N ASP A 58 14.37 7.95 13.06
CA ASP A 58 14.35 9.38 12.77
C ASP A 58 13.51 9.75 11.54
N LEU A 59 12.77 8.78 10.95
CA LEU A 59 11.86 9.03 9.82
C LEU A 59 10.76 10.02 10.24
N ILE A 60 10.62 11.11 9.53
CA ILE A 60 9.60 12.14 9.76
C ILE A 60 8.39 11.80 8.89
N ILE A 61 7.22 11.70 9.50
CA ILE A 61 5.95 11.45 8.80
C ILE A 61 5.20 12.76 8.72
N HIS A 62 4.76 13.12 7.52
CA HIS A 62 4.01 14.33 7.19
C HIS A 62 2.60 13.98 6.76
N GLU A 63 1.67 14.86 7.02
CA GLU A 63 0.28 14.76 6.58
C GLU A 63 -0.16 16.07 5.93
N VAL A 64 -0.79 15.96 4.76
CA VAL A 64 -1.34 17.08 4.01
C VAL A 64 -2.84 16.91 3.90
N GLU A 65 -3.60 17.86 4.43
CA GLU A 65 -5.06 17.76 4.57
C GLU A 65 -5.77 17.65 3.21
N SER A 66 -6.86 16.86 3.18
CA SER A 66 -7.79 16.80 2.03
C SER A 66 -8.28 18.19 1.67
N GLY A 67 -8.35 18.49 0.37
CA GLY A 67 -8.72 19.81 -0.14
C GLY A 67 -7.54 20.77 -0.31
N THR A 68 -6.33 20.44 0.17
CA THR A 68 -5.14 21.25 -0.09
C THR A 68 -4.82 21.23 -1.59
N THR A 69 -4.62 22.42 -2.16
CA THR A 69 -4.22 22.58 -3.57
C THR A 69 -2.71 22.48 -3.69
N CYS A 70 -2.25 21.58 -4.55
CA CYS A 70 -0.86 21.33 -4.87
C CYS A 70 -0.67 21.49 -6.38
N PHE A 71 -0.19 22.65 -6.82
CA PHE A 71 -0.17 23.07 -8.24
C PHE A 71 -1.57 23.01 -8.86
N ASP A 72 -1.78 22.15 -9.87
CA ASP A 72 -3.05 21.93 -10.56
C ASP A 72 -3.86 20.75 -10.01
N TRP A 73 -3.40 20.16 -8.92
CA TRP A 73 -4.02 19.02 -8.25
C TRP A 73 -4.52 19.36 -6.85
N THR A 74 -5.49 18.60 -6.35
CA THR A 74 -6.05 18.76 -5.01
C THR A 74 -6.01 17.45 -4.27
N VAL A 75 -5.54 17.46 -3.02
CA VAL A 75 -5.50 16.28 -2.15
C VAL A 75 -6.93 15.73 -1.97
N PRO A 76 -7.20 14.45 -2.32
CA PRO A 76 -8.54 13.88 -2.25
C PRO A 76 -8.96 13.57 -0.82
N ASP A 77 -10.23 13.19 -0.66
CA ASP A 77 -10.72 12.58 0.57
C ASP A 77 -9.94 11.31 0.91
N GLU A 78 -9.79 11.06 2.19
CA GLU A 78 -9.13 9.86 2.70
C GLU A 78 -10.03 8.64 2.54
N TRP A 79 -9.45 7.54 2.03
CA TRP A 79 -10.14 6.29 1.80
C TRP A 79 -9.63 5.19 2.73
N ASN A 80 -10.57 4.53 3.43
CA ASN A 80 -10.27 3.39 4.28
C ASN A 80 -11.29 2.27 4.06
N VAL A 81 -10.85 1.02 4.25
CA VAL A 81 -11.65 -0.19 4.07
C VAL A 81 -11.80 -0.91 5.40
N LYS A 82 -13.04 -1.20 5.79
CA LYS A 82 -13.34 -2.04 6.93
C LYS A 82 -13.59 -3.49 6.50
N GLN A 83 -14.36 -3.69 5.43
CA GLN A 83 -14.60 -4.99 4.81
C GLN A 83 -15.16 -4.82 3.40
N ALA A 84 -14.92 -5.82 2.54
CA ALA A 84 -15.57 -5.92 1.25
C ALA A 84 -15.64 -7.39 0.84
N TYR A 85 -16.82 -7.84 0.36
CA TYR A 85 -17.02 -9.21 -0.08
C TYR A 85 -18.24 -9.37 -0.99
N ILE A 86 -18.27 -10.48 -1.71
CA ILE A 86 -19.41 -10.94 -2.49
C ILE A 86 -19.82 -12.33 -1.98
N VAL A 87 -21.11 -12.51 -1.68
CA VAL A 87 -21.69 -13.82 -1.34
C VAL A 87 -22.51 -14.33 -2.52
N GLY A 88 -22.24 -15.54 -2.94
CA GLY A 88 -22.93 -16.22 -4.05
C GLY A 88 -24.30 -16.76 -3.69
N PRO A 89 -25.04 -17.30 -4.69
CA PRO A 89 -26.38 -17.85 -4.50
C PRO A 89 -26.43 -19.05 -3.54
N ASP A 90 -25.30 -19.73 -3.36
CA ASP A 90 -25.12 -20.87 -2.45
C ASP A 90 -24.81 -20.45 -1.00
N GLY A 91 -24.73 -19.14 -0.72
CA GLY A 91 -24.44 -18.58 0.59
C GLY A 91 -22.93 -18.54 0.95
N HIS A 92 -22.05 -18.95 0.03
CA HIS A 92 -20.60 -18.88 0.24
C HIS A 92 -20.02 -17.58 -0.32
N LYS A 93 -18.94 -17.09 0.32
CA LYS A 93 -18.20 -15.96 -0.21
C LYS A 93 -17.40 -16.39 -1.44
N VAL A 94 -17.62 -15.67 -2.52
CA VAL A 94 -16.89 -15.83 -3.79
C VAL A 94 -15.59 -15.01 -3.76
N VAL A 95 -15.66 -13.83 -3.16
CA VAL A 95 -14.58 -12.86 -3.04
C VAL A 95 -14.64 -12.27 -1.65
N ASP A 96 -13.50 -12.19 -0.96
CA ASP A 96 -13.36 -11.52 0.33
C ASP A 96 -12.06 -10.69 0.36
N PHE A 97 -12.19 -9.40 0.67
CA PHE A 97 -11.05 -8.49 0.89
C PHE A 97 -10.06 -9.02 1.95
N LYS A 98 -10.53 -9.84 2.91
CA LYS A 98 -9.67 -10.45 3.92
C LYS A 98 -8.70 -11.48 3.37
N ASP A 99 -9.06 -12.14 2.26
CA ASP A 99 -8.22 -13.13 1.61
C ASP A 99 -7.15 -12.44 0.74
N SER A 100 -7.54 -11.35 0.07
CA SER A 100 -6.61 -10.47 -0.64
C SER A 100 -7.21 -9.07 -0.74
N ASN A 101 -6.43 -8.05 -0.34
CA ASN A 101 -6.86 -6.65 -0.48
C ASN A 101 -6.93 -6.21 -1.96
N LEU A 102 -6.31 -6.95 -2.89
CA LEU A 102 -6.45 -6.74 -4.34
C LEU A 102 -7.86 -7.04 -4.86
N HIS A 103 -8.68 -7.78 -4.11
CA HIS A 103 -10.05 -8.06 -4.51
C HIS A 103 -10.95 -6.83 -4.60
N LEU A 104 -10.61 -5.74 -3.94
CA LEU A 104 -11.40 -4.51 -4.00
C LEU A 104 -10.74 -3.50 -4.94
N VAL A 105 -11.53 -2.95 -5.88
CA VAL A 105 -11.08 -1.80 -6.68
C VAL A 105 -10.75 -0.64 -5.74
N GLY A 106 -9.53 -0.10 -5.86
CA GLY A 106 -9.07 1.00 -5.01
C GLY A 106 -9.99 2.22 -5.12
N TYR A 107 -10.27 2.89 -4.00
CA TYR A 107 -11.21 4.00 -3.88
C TYR A 107 -12.68 3.65 -4.19
N SER A 108 -13.06 2.38 -4.07
CA SER A 108 -14.47 1.99 -4.15
C SER A 108 -15.33 2.68 -3.10
N GLU A 109 -16.48 3.21 -3.55
CA GLU A 109 -17.51 3.77 -2.67
C GLU A 109 -18.20 2.67 -1.84
N PRO A 110 -18.78 3.02 -0.67
CA PRO A 110 -19.53 2.07 0.12
C PRO A 110 -20.79 1.60 -0.65
N VAL A 111 -21.01 0.28 -0.64
CA VAL A 111 -22.14 -0.35 -1.31
C VAL A 111 -22.70 -1.50 -0.48
N ARG A 112 -24.03 -1.60 -0.43
CA ARG A 112 -24.72 -2.79 0.07
C ARG A 112 -25.95 -3.05 -0.81
N CYS A 113 -25.90 -4.08 -1.63
CA CYS A 113 -26.98 -4.43 -2.54
C CYS A 113 -27.02 -5.93 -2.85
N THR A 114 -28.11 -6.37 -3.47
CA THR A 114 -28.22 -7.69 -4.06
C THR A 114 -28.43 -7.51 -5.56
N LEU A 115 -27.61 -8.19 -6.36
CA LEU A 115 -27.63 -8.12 -7.83
C LEU A 115 -27.73 -9.52 -8.43
N SER A 116 -28.43 -9.67 -9.54
CA SER A 116 -28.29 -10.86 -10.38
C SER A 116 -26.87 -10.95 -10.94
N LEU A 117 -26.45 -12.13 -11.41
CA LEU A 117 -25.15 -12.31 -12.04
C LEU A 117 -24.95 -11.32 -13.21
N ALA A 118 -25.98 -11.13 -14.05
CA ALA A 118 -25.91 -10.22 -15.19
C ALA A 118 -25.69 -8.75 -14.78
N GLU A 119 -26.34 -8.30 -13.70
CA GLU A 119 -26.17 -6.95 -13.15
C GLU A 119 -24.82 -6.78 -12.44
N LEU A 120 -24.26 -7.84 -11.87
CA LEU A 120 -22.97 -7.83 -11.18
C LEU A 120 -21.78 -7.76 -12.16
N GLN A 121 -21.88 -8.38 -13.33
CA GLN A 121 -20.80 -8.52 -14.31
C GLN A 121 -20.06 -7.20 -14.66
N PRO A 122 -20.71 -6.04 -14.82
CA PRO A 122 -20.02 -4.77 -15.10
C PRO A 122 -19.08 -4.28 -13.98
N TYR A 123 -19.25 -4.78 -12.76
CA TYR A 123 -18.46 -4.41 -11.58
C TYR A 123 -17.35 -5.42 -11.26
N LEU A 124 -17.24 -6.50 -12.07
CA LEU A 124 -16.21 -7.52 -11.92
C LEU A 124 -15.08 -7.30 -12.93
N HIS A 125 -13.86 -7.28 -12.45
CA HIS A 125 -12.65 -7.10 -13.26
C HIS A 125 -11.76 -8.34 -13.17
N SER A 126 -11.35 -8.86 -14.31
CA SER A 126 -10.47 -10.03 -14.43
C SER A 126 -9.70 -9.98 -15.74
N LEU A 127 -8.62 -10.76 -15.87
CA LEU A 127 -7.74 -10.81 -17.02
C LEU A 127 -7.83 -12.20 -17.68
N PRO A 128 -8.49 -12.34 -18.84
CA PRO A 128 -8.57 -13.63 -19.55
C PRO A 128 -7.19 -14.20 -19.91
N GLU A 129 -6.23 -13.34 -20.23
CA GLU A 129 -4.86 -13.70 -20.59
C GLU A 129 -4.01 -14.15 -19.40
N LEU A 130 -4.44 -13.83 -18.16
CA LEU A 130 -3.83 -14.24 -16.90
C LEU A 130 -4.91 -14.77 -15.95
N PRO A 131 -5.49 -15.96 -16.22
CA PRO A 131 -6.75 -16.38 -15.64
C PRO A 131 -6.71 -16.63 -14.12
N ASP A 132 -5.55 -16.87 -13.55
CA ASP A 132 -5.36 -17.07 -12.11
C ASP A 132 -4.96 -15.79 -11.35
N ALA A 133 -4.69 -14.69 -12.08
CA ALA A 133 -4.27 -13.44 -11.46
C ALA A 133 -5.46 -12.58 -11.03
N ILE A 134 -5.29 -11.86 -9.92
CA ILE A 134 -6.21 -10.79 -9.49
C ILE A 134 -5.66 -9.48 -10.05
N PRO A 135 -6.38 -8.78 -10.94
CA PRO A 135 -5.90 -7.50 -11.47
C PRO A 135 -5.92 -6.41 -10.41
N TYR A 136 -5.02 -5.42 -10.57
CA TYR A 136 -5.03 -4.21 -9.77
C TYR A 136 -5.73 -3.08 -10.53
N ILE A 137 -6.81 -2.56 -9.96
CA ILE A 137 -7.61 -1.47 -10.53
C ILE A 137 -7.92 -0.43 -9.44
N THR A 138 -7.90 0.85 -9.84
CA THR A 138 -8.24 1.98 -8.98
C THR A 138 -9.27 2.90 -9.62
N SER A 139 -9.90 3.76 -8.80
CA SER A 139 -10.88 4.74 -9.24
C SER A 139 -10.67 6.11 -8.58
N TYR A 140 -9.44 6.61 -8.51
CA TYR A 140 -9.10 7.86 -7.80
C TYR A 140 -9.87 9.11 -8.27
N TYR A 141 -10.22 9.17 -9.55
CA TYR A 141 -10.83 10.36 -10.16
C TYR A 141 -12.32 10.22 -10.47
N GLN A 142 -12.90 9.04 -10.23
CA GLN A 142 -14.30 8.77 -10.51
C GLN A 142 -14.92 7.99 -9.36
N ARG A 143 -16.06 8.47 -8.88
CA ARG A 143 -16.82 7.73 -7.87
C ARG A 143 -17.44 6.50 -8.50
N ARG A 144 -16.94 5.35 -8.14
CA ARG A 144 -17.39 4.03 -8.58
C ARG A 144 -16.96 2.96 -7.57
N TRP A 145 -17.42 1.75 -7.78
CA TRP A 145 -17.02 0.59 -7.02
C TRP A 145 -16.81 -0.62 -7.92
N GLY A 146 -16.15 -1.66 -7.42
CA GLY A 146 -15.96 -2.90 -8.14
C GLY A 146 -15.10 -3.90 -7.39
N PHE A 147 -15.06 -5.11 -7.93
CA PHE A 147 -14.22 -6.18 -7.44
C PHE A 147 -13.28 -6.69 -8.52
N CYS A 148 -12.09 -7.10 -8.10
CA CYS A 148 -11.10 -7.77 -8.92
C CYS A 148 -11.01 -9.23 -8.48
N LEU A 149 -10.98 -10.15 -9.43
CA LEU A 149 -10.93 -11.58 -9.13
C LEU A 149 -10.23 -12.34 -10.27
N PRO A 150 -9.71 -13.56 -10.01
CA PRO A 150 -9.21 -14.42 -11.07
C PRO A 150 -10.29 -14.68 -12.13
N HIS A 151 -9.90 -14.74 -13.40
CA HIS A 151 -10.85 -14.96 -14.50
C HIS A 151 -11.51 -16.33 -14.39
N ASN A 152 -10.78 -17.36 -13.97
CA ASN A 152 -11.33 -18.68 -13.71
C ASN A 152 -12.46 -18.65 -12.66
N VAL A 153 -12.32 -17.85 -11.61
CA VAL A 153 -13.37 -17.67 -10.59
C VAL A 153 -14.57 -16.95 -11.18
N ARG A 154 -14.34 -15.92 -12.01
CA ARG A 154 -15.43 -15.18 -12.68
C ARG A 154 -16.24 -16.06 -13.62
N GLU A 155 -15.59 -16.91 -14.41
CA GLU A 155 -16.27 -17.82 -15.34
C GLU A 155 -17.05 -18.94 -14.63
N ALA A 156 -16.63 -19.31 -13.42
CA ALA A 156 -17.29 -20.33 -12.59
C ALA A 156 -18.54 -19.81 -11.85
N LEU A 157 -18.84 -18.51 -11.93
CA LEU A 157 -19.98 -17.91 -11.23
C LEU A 157 -21.31 -18.51 -11.75
N GLN A 158 -22.17 -18.93 -10.83
CA GLN A 158 -23.46 -19.55 -11.15
C GLN A 158 -24.57 -18.50 -11.31
N GLU A 159 -25.56 -18.79 -12.15
CA GLU A 159 -26.75 -17.95 -12.21
C GLU A 159 -27.45 -17.84 -10.86
N GLY A 160 -27.85 -16.62 -10.48
CA GLY A 160 -28.50 -16.34 -9.21
C GLY A 160 -28.27 -14.94 -8.71
N ASN A 161 -28.65 -14.72 -7.45
CA ASN A 161 -28.49 -13.43 -6.77
C ASN A 161 -27.25 -13.45 -5.90
N TYR A 162 -26.50 -12.35 -5.95
CA TYR A 162 -25.26 -12.12 -5.20
C TYR A 162 -25.46 -10.98 -4.22
N GLU A 163 -25.14 -11.19 -2.93
CA GLU A 163 -25.04 -10.10 -1.97
C GLU A 163 -23.66 -9.44 -2.11
N VAL A 164 -23.67 -8.13 -2.34
CA VAL A 164 -22.46 -7.29 -2.46
C VAL A 164 -22.36 -6.39 -1.24
N VAL A 165 -21.24 -6.43 -0.54
CA VAL A 165 -20.96 -5.57 0.60
C VAL A 165 -19.58 -4.92 0.42
N ILE A 166 -19.55 -3.60 0.40
CA ILE A 166 -18.35 -2.77 0.48
C ILE A 166 -18.59 -1.76 1.63
N ASP A 167 -17.86 -1.92 2.71
CA ASP A 167 -17.89 -1.04 3.88
C ASP A 167 -16.58 -0.23 3.91
N THR A 168 -16.60 0.87 3.19
CA THR A 168 -15.50 1.82 3.06
C THR A 168 -15.91 3.18 3.58
N SER A 169 -14.93 3.98 3.99
CA SER A 169 -15.11 5.41 4.25
C SER A 169 -14.35 6.22 3.22
N LEU A 170 -14.96 7.31 2.77
CA LEU A 170 -14.38 8.31 1.89
C LEU A 170 -14.78 9.68 2.44
N GLN A 171 -13.89 10.30 3.20
CA GLN A 171 -14.16 11.52 3.97
C GLN A 171 -12.90 12.39 4.08
N PRO A 172 -13.03 13.68 4.41
CA PRO A 172 -11.86 14.51 4.67
C PRO A 172 -10.90 13.87 5.68
N GLY A 173 -9.63 13.88 5.35
CA GLY A 173 -8.52 13.31 6.11
C GLY A 173 -7.20 13.86 5.61
N SER A 174 -6.20 13.00 5.33
CA SER A 174 -4.91 13.46 4.84
C SER A 174 -4.23 12.49 3.86
N LEU A 175 -3.38 13.05 3.02
CA LEU A 175 -2.34 12.32 2.30
C LEU A 175 -1.10 12.27 3.19
N THR A 176 -0.59 11.06 3.41
CA THR A 176 0.55 10.83 4.28
C THR A 176 1.79 10.46 3.46
N TYR A 177 2.93 11.08 3.77
CA TYR A 177 4.23 10.74 3.21
C TYR A 177 5.31 10.81 4.29
N ALA A 178 6.52 10.34 3.99
CA ALA A 178 7.62 10.43 4.95
C ALA A 178 8.93 10.78 4.27
N GLU A 179 9.82 11.40 5.04
CA GLU A 179 11.18 11.69 4.64
C GLU A 179 12.18 11.47 5.77
N TRP A 180 13.42 11.21 5.41
CA TRP A 180 14.56 11.24 6.32
C TRP A 180 15.78 11.80 5.63
N VAL A 181 16.38 12.81 6.24
CA VAL A 181 17.64 13.42 5.79
C VAL A 181 18.77 12.92 6.68
N LEU A 182 19.75 12.28 6.08
CA LEU A 182 20.96 11.81 6.70
C LEU A 182 22.13 12.72 6.28
N PRO A 183 22.63 13.59 7.16
CA PRO A 183 23.69 14.55 6.81
C PRO A 183 25.00 13.89 6.44
N GLY A 184 25.71 14.45 5.47
CA GLY A 184 27.08 14.12 5.09
C GLY A 184 28.07 15.25 5.36
N GLU A 185 29.30 15.11 4.85
CA GLU A 185 30.35 16.14 4.93
C GLU A 185 30.12 17.29 3.92
N SER A 186 29.36 17.03 2.84
CA SER A 186 28.99 17.99 1.80
C SER A 186 27.51 18.39 1.94
N GLU A 187 27.21 19.64 1.55
CA GLU A 187 25.84 20.12 1.39
C GLU A 187 25.13 19.54 0.15
N GLU A 188 25.88 18.92 -0.77
CA GLU A 188 25.31 18.21 -1.92
C GLU A 188 24.47 17.03 -1.42
N GLU A 189 23.24 16.90 -1.96
CA GLU A 189 22.27 15.92 -1.51
C GLU A 189 21.99 14.87 -2.61
N ILE A 190 21.94 13.60 -2.23
CA ILE A 190 21.45 12.50 -3.07
C ILE A 190 20.03 12.17 -2.62
N LEU A 191 19.06 12.35 -3.53
CA LEU A 191 17.67 12.02 -3.31
C LEU A 191 17.39 10.55 -3.69
N LEU A 192 16.86 9.80 -2.74
CA LEU A 192 16.28 8.47 -2.92
C LEU A 192 14.77 8.60 -2.81
N SER A 193 14.05 8.40 -3.90
CA SER A 193 12.58 8.50 -3.92
C SER A 193 11.96 7.16 -4.24
N SER A 194 10.95 6.76 -3.46
CA SER A 194 10.14 5.57 -3.72
C SER A 194 8.69 5.80 -3.34
N TYR A 195 7.79 5.12 -4.04
CA TYR A 195 6.37 5.23 -3.72
C TYR A 195 5.89 4.16 -2.73
N VAL A 196 4.81 4.49 -2.01
CA VAL A 196 4.26 3.69 -0.91
C VAL A 196 2.73 3.83 -0.90
N CYS A 197 2.05 3.35 -1.94
CA CYS A 197 0.62 3.58 -2.12
C CYS A 197 -0.18 2.43 -2.75
N HIS A 198 0.42 1.25 -2.97
CA HIS A 198 -0.29 0.12 -3.57
C HIS A 198 -0.47 -1.03 -2.56
N PRO A 199 -1.61 -1.73 -2.60
CA PRO A 199 -1.86 -2.88 -1.74
C PRO A 199 -1.13 -4.13 -2.25
N SER A 200 -0.68 -5.00 -1.36
CA SER A 200 -0.20 -6.38 -1.60
C SER A 200 0.51 -6.64 -2.93
N MET A 201 1.43 -5.75 -3.30
CA MET A 201 2.34 -5.92 -4.45
C MET A 201 3.78 -5.95 -3.96
N ALA A 202 4.55 -6.96 -4.37
CA ALA A 202 5.93 -7.16 -3.93
C ALA A 202 6.92 -6.38 -4.81
N ASN A 203 7.03 -6.75 -6.09
CA ASN A 203 8.00 -6.11 -6.99
C ASN A 203 7.61 -4.68 -7.36
N ASN A 204 6.34 -4.45 -7.69
CA ASN A 204 5.87 -3.11 -8.08
C ASN A 204 5.92 -2.13 -6.91
N GLU A 205 5.60 -2.55 -5.68
CA GLU A 205 5.40 -1.63 -4.56
C GLU A 205 6.49 -1.72 -3.51
N LEU A 206 6.66 -2.89 -2.88
CA LEU A 206 7.47 -3.02 -1.65
C LEU A 206 8.97 -3.07 -1.90
N SER A 207 9.41 -3.46 -3.09
CA SER A 207 10.84 -3.56 -3.41
C SER A 207 11.55 -2.21 -3.27
N GLY A 208 10.94 -1.14 -3.78
CA GLY A 208 11.49 0.21 -3.72
C GLY A 208 11.65 0.73 -2.29
N PRO A 209 10.56 0.84 -1.49
CA PRO A 209 10.64 1.24 -0.09
C PRO A 209 11.57 0.35 0.72
N GLY A 210 11.51 -0.97 0.55
CA GLY A 210 12.36 -1.92 1.28
C GLY A 210 13.84 -1.67 1.03
N ILE A 211 14.25 -1.58 -0.23
CA ILE A 211 15.65 -1.30 -0.59
C ILE A 211 16.06 0.09 -0.10
N GLY A 212 15.22 1.11 -0.30
CA GLY A 212 15.50 2.47 0.16
C GLY A 212 15.72 2.56 1.67
N VAL A 213 14.87 1.91 2.46
CA VAL A 213 14.97 1.84 3.92
C VAL A 213 16.26 1.14 4.36
N PHE A 214 16.57 -0.02 3.80
CA PHE A 214 17.78 -0.76 4.16
C PHE A 214 19.05 -0.03 3.71
N LEU A 215 19.04 0.59 2.54
CA LEU A 215 20.15 1.41 2.06
C LEU A 215 20.41 2.61 3.00
N MET A 216 19.36 3.30 3.43
CA MET A 216 19.50 4.41 4.38
C MET A 216 20.02 3.96 5.74
N ALA A 217 19.56 2.82 6.24
CA ALA A 217 20.06 2.25 7.50
C ALA A 217 21.54 1.85 7.38
N TRP A 218 21.94 1.27 6.25
CA TRP A 218 23.35 0.98 5.96
C TRP A 218 24.17 2.26 5.90
N LEU A 219 23.73 3.27 5.15
CA LEU A 219 24.41 4.57 5.09
C LEU A 219 24.56 5.22 6.47
N ALA A 220 23.55 5.09 7.32
CA ALA A 220 23.61 5.60 8.70
C ALA A 220 24.66 4.89 9.55
N SER A 221 24.95 3.61 9.28
CA SER A 221 25.99 2.85 9.98
C SER A 221 27.43 3.23 9.60
N LEU A 222 27.62 3.91 8.46
CA LEU A 222 28.95 4.32 8.02
C LEU A 222 29.50 5.46 8.91
N PRO A 223 30.80 5.41 9.28
CA PRO A 223 31.40 6.43 10.12
C PRO A 223 31.50 7.80 9.45
N LYS A 224 31.54 7.82 8.13
CA LYS A 224 31.61 9.03 7.30
C LYS A 224 30.82 8.87 6.02
N ARG A 225 30.20 9.96 5.57
CA ARG A 225 29.46 10.07 4.30
C ARG A 225 29.87 11.36 3.62
N ARG A 226 30.24 11.27 2.35
CA ARG A 226 30.61 12.45 1.56
C ARG A 226 29.39 13.35 1.33
N TYR A 227 28.29 12.77 0.82
CA TYR A 227 27.06 13.47 0.49
C TYR A 227 26.04 13.36 1.63
N SER A 228 25.12 14.31 1.69
CA SER A 228 23.89 14.14 2.42
C SER A 228 22.95 13.24 1.63
N TYR A 229 22.09 12.47 2.30
CA TYR A 229 21.14 11.56 1.66
C TYR A 229 19.74 11.87 2.17
N ARG A 230 18.79 11.96 1.24
CA ARG A 230 17.38 12.11 1.58
C ARG A 230 16.62 10.91 1.05
N LEU A 231 15.94 10.18 1.92
CA LEU A 231 14.92 9.21 1.55
C LEU A 231 13.56 9.91 1.55
N MET A 232 12.80 9.71 0.50
CA MET A 232 11.44 10.19 0.36
C MET A 232 10.52 9.00 0.03
N LEU A 233 9.52 8.75 0.88
CA LEU A 233 8.51 7.72 0.72
C LEU A 233 7.15 8.42 0.54
N VAL A 234 6.63 8.41 -0.67
CA VAL A 234 5.45 9.19 -1.07
C VAL A 234 4.47 8.33 -1.87
N PRO A 235 3.19 8.68 -1.97
CA PRO A 235 2.32 8.10 -2.99
C PRO A 235 2.86 8.36 -4.41
N GLU A 236 2.70 7.39 -5.31
CA GLU A 236 3.20 7.46 -6.68
C GLU A 236 2.68 8.73 -7.39
N THR A 237 3.54 9.43 -8.13
CA THR A 237 3.26 10.65 -8.91
C THR A 237 2.66 11.78 -8.04
N ILE A 238 1.50 11.57 -7.47
CA ILE A 238 0.72 12.54 -6.69
C ILE A 238 1.46 12.95 -5.42
N GLY A 239 2.10 12.02 -4.72
CA GLY A 239 2.90 12.33 -3.55
C GLY A 239 4.12 13.19 -3.88
N ALA A 240 4.75 13.00 -5.04
CA ALA A 240 5.83 13.86 -5.51
C ALA A 240 5.31 15.28 -5.83
N ILE A 241 4.11 15.40 -6.42
CA ILE A 241 3.46 16.70 -6.66
C ILE A 241 3.21 17.42 -5.33
N VAL A 242 2.66 16.71 -4.34
CA VAL A 242 2.41 17.26 -2.99
C VAL A 242 3.72 17.65 -2.30
N TYR A 243 4.75 16.83 -2.40
CA TYR A 243 6.05 17.11 -1.79
C TYR A 243 6.74 18.37 -2.37
N LEU A 244 6.53 18.64 -3.66
CA LEU A 244 7.15 19.77 -4.37
C LEU A 244 6.35 21.06 -4.29
N SER A 245 5.09 21.04 -3.80
CA SER A 245 4.24 22.23 -3.68
C SER A 245 4.47 22.97 -2.39
#